data_847a3393642d60d70b143665eea78f2b
#
_entry.id   847a3393642d60d70b143665eea78f2b
#
_cell.length_a   1.000
_cell.length_b   1.000
_cell.length_c   1.000
_cell.angle_alpha   90.00
_cell.angle_beta   90.00
_cell.angle_gamma   90.00
#
_symmetry.space_group_name_H-M   'P 1'
#
loop_
_entity.id
_entity.type
_entity.pdbx_description
1 polymer ?
#
loop_
_entity_poly.entity_id
_entity_poly.type
_entity_poly.pdbx_seq_one_letter_code
_entity_poly.pdbx_strand_id
1 'polypeptide(L)'
;VIDNATLLYNRCLYQQSLKTLEKGKELAKRYEKNVLLLDIHDLEKKLISKIVKKDIQQRIDVLVPEGEQLQDKLANINTFSNLSTKLYGLYTKLGFTRNSADFEIVNSFLYSSLPAFKEEDLSIEEKMHLYNAFVAYYFFIQDYRRAYDYAKKWVAIFDGNDDVIQSKLEMYVKAINSLLDAQSKLSQYEEFIQTSLKFEAISSKESLLISENVNFLLFKYSSKHKLDKYFMLGEFDKGVLEVEQVILQLEVHEDRLNDHSKQIFYYKFACMYFGNDQYKQAV
;
A
#
# COMPACT_ATOMS: atom_id res chain seq x y z
N VAL A 1 -3.99 -26.03 0.73
CA VAL A 1 -4.89 -26.44 1.83
C VAL A 1 -6.33 -26.52 1.34
N ILE A 2 -6.87 -25.46 0.73
CA ILE A 2 -8.26 -25.41 0.22
C ILE A 2 -8.48 -26.48 -0.83
N ASP A 3 -7.57 -26.63 -1.80
CA ASP A 3 -7.66 -27.67 -2.84
C ASP A 3 -7.73 -29.08 -2.25
N ASN A 4 -6.89 -29.36 -1.24
CA ASN A 4 -6.92 -30.65 -0.54
C ASN A 4 -8.25 -30.88 0.18
N ALA A 5 -8.79 -29.84 0.83
CA ALA A 5 -10.10 -29.93 1.47
C ALA A 5 -11.22 -30.17 0.44
N THR A 6 -11.15 -29.53 -0.71
CA THR A 6 -12.08 -29.74 -1.83
C THR A 6 -11.98 -31.16 -2.40
N LEU A 7 -10.77 -31.71 -2.56
CA LEU A 7 -10.58 -33.11 -2.98
C LEU A 7 -11.19 -34.10 -1.98
N LEU A 8 -11.00 -33.86 -0.69
CA LEU A 8 -11.59 -34.67 0.36
C LEU A 8 -13.13 -34.56 0.36
N TYR A 9 -13.67 -33.37 0.18
CA TYR A 9 -15.12 -33.16 0.00
C TYR A 9 -15.67 -33.96 -1.16
N ASN A 10 -15.03 -33.90 -2.34
CA ASN A 10 -15.45 -34.62 -3.54
C ASN A 10 -15.37 -36.14 -3.39
N ARG A 11 -14.56 -36.65 -2.44
CA ARG A 11 -14.48 -38.06 -2.07
C ARG A 11 -15.41 -38.46 -0.92
N CYS A 12 -16.33 -37.59 -0.53
CA CYS A 12 -17.25 -37.76 0.60
C CYS A 12 -16.54 -37.92 1.97
N LEU A 13 -15.26 -37.54 2.08
CA LEU A 13 -14.47 -37.56 3.31
C LEU A 13 -14.68 -36.27 4.11
N TYR A 14 -15.93 -35.95 4.42
CA TYR A 14 -16.36 -34.68 4.94
C TYR A 14 -15.68 -34.26 6.25
N GLN A 15 -15.48 -35.21 7.19
CA GLN A 15 -14.81 -34.92 8.46
C GLN A 15 -13.33 -34.53 8.26
N GLN A 16 -12.65 -35.20 7.33
CA GLN A 16 -11.25 -34.88 7.01
C GLN A 16 -11.14 -33.55 6.27
N SER A 17 -12.07 -33.27 5.36
CA SER A 17 -12.18 -31.98 4.67
C SER A 17 -12.32 -30.85 5.68
N LEU A 18 -13.23 -30.99 6.64
CA LEU A 18 -13.47 -29.97 7.67
C LEU A 18 -12.22 -29.70 8.52
N LYS A 19 -11.52 -30.75 9.02
CA LYS A 19 -10.28 -30.58 9.79
C LYS A 19 -9.18 -29.88 8.97
N THR A 20 -9.14 -30.14 7.67
CA THR A 20 -8.19 -29.49 6.76
C THR A 20 -8.51 -28.00 6.58
N LEU A 21 -9.81 -27.66 6.46
CA LEU A 21 -10.26 -26.26 6.39
C LEU A 21 -9.99 -25.49 7.68
N GLU A 22 -10.22 -26.08 8.85
CA GLU A 22 -9.93 -25.42 10.14
C GLU A 22 -8.48 -24.95 10.24
N LYS A 23 -7.52 -25.79 9.82
CA LYS A 23 -6.10 -25.41 9.74
C LYS A 23 -5.86 -24.28 8.71
N GLY A 24 -6.54 -24.36 7.57
CA GLY A 24 -6.46 -23.32 6.54
C GLY A 24 -7.02 -21.98 7.03
N LYS A 25 -8.12 -22.03 7.79
CA LYS A 25 -8.79 -20.86 8.36
C LYS A 25 -7.91 -20.13 9.37
N GLU A 26 -7.22 -20.88 10.25
CA GLU A 26 -6.26 -20.30 11.21
C GLU A 26 -5.11 -19.57 10.49
N LEU A 27 -4.52 -20.19 9.45
CA LEU A 27 -3.47 -19.58 8.66
C LEU A 27 -3.97 -18.35 7.90
N ALA A 28 -5.14 -18.44 7.26
CA ALA A 28 -5.71 -17.34 6.50
C ALA A 28 -6.08 -16.14 7.41
N LYS A 29 -6.56 -16.39 8.64
CA LYS A 29 -6.79 -15.35 9.66
C LYS A 29 -5.48 -14.72 10.11
N ARG A 30 -4.45 -15.51 10.40
CA ARG A 30 -3.14 -15.01 10.84
C ARG A 30 -2.48 -14.08 9.82
N TYR A 31 -2.58 -14.41 8.54
CA TYR A 31 -1.98 -13.64 7.45
C TYR A 31 -2.96 -12.69 6.74
N GLU A 32 -4.13 -12.46 7.32
CA GLU A 32 -5.19 -11.58 6.77
C GLU A 32 -5.52 -11.85 5.30
N LYS A 33 -5.60 -13.14 4.92
CA LYS A 33 -5.95 -13.55 3.55
C LYS A 33 -7.48 -13.64 3.40
N ASN A 34 -8.14 -12.48 3.39
CA ASN A 34 -9.59 -12.36 3.44
C ASN A 34 -10.32 -13.07 2.28
N VAL A 35 -9.77 -13.07 1.06
CA VAL A 35 -10.36 -13.78 -0.08
C VAL A 35 -10.31 -15.29 0.15
N LEU A 36 -9.19 -15.84 0.66
CA LEU A 36 -9.08 -17.25 0.99
C LEU A 36 -10.02 -17.64 2.14
N LEU A 37 -10.26 -16.74 3.10
CA LEU A 37 -11.27 -16.95 4.15
C LEU A 37 -12.66 -17.08 3.57
N LEU A 38 -13.02 -16.30 2.56
CA LEU A 38 -14.32 -16.40 1.90
C LEU A 38 -14.49 -17.76 1.20
N ASP A 39 -13.47 -18.24 0.47
CA ASP A 39 -13.47 -19.56 -0.15
C ASP A 39 -13.62 -20.69 0.90
N ILE A 40 -12.93 -20.55 2.04
CA ILE A 40 -13.05 -21.49 3.16
C ILE A 40 -14.48 -21.49 3.70
N HIS A 41 -15.07 -20.31 3.94
CA HIS A 41 -16.45 -20.18 4.42
C HIS A 41 -17.46 -20.86 3.48
N ASP A 42 -17.29 -20.69 2.17
CA ASP A 42 -18.19 -21.32 1.19
C ASP A 42 -18.12 -22.85 1.22
N LEU A 43 -16.92 -23.39 1.40
CA LEU A 43 -16.77 -24.85 1.54
C LEU A 43 -17.26 -25.35 2.91
N GLU A 44 -17.08 -24.59 3.99
CA GLU A 44 -17.65 -24.90 5.32
C GLU A 44 -19.18 -24.97 5.26
N LYS A 45 -19.86 -24.02 4.60
CA LYS A 45 -21.33 -24.04 4.40
C LYS A 45 -21.79 -25.32 3.69
N LYS A 46 -21.06 -25.75 2.64
CA LYS A 46 -21.35 -27.01 1.95
C LYS A 46 -21.17 -28.23 2.84
N LEU A 47 -20.14 -28.23 3.70
CA LEU A 47 -19.85 -29.32 4.62
C LEU A 47 -20.87 -29.44 5.75
N ILE A 48 -21.36 -28.34 6.29
CA ILE A 48 -22.38 -28.32 7.37
C ILE A 48 -23.60 -29.12 6.96
N SER A 49 -24.06 -29.02 5.71
CA SER A 49 -25.22 -29.76 5.20
C SER A 49 -24.97 -31.28 5.07
N LYS A 50 -23.71 -31.73 5.12
CA LYS A 50 -23.31 -33.15 4.98
C LYS A 50 -22.91 -33.80 6.29
N ILE A 51 -22.67 -33.01 7.33
CA ILE A 51 -22.21 -33.48 8.65
C ILE A 51 -23.33 -33.25 9.65
N VAL A 52 -24.11 -34.29 9.92
CA VAL A 52 -25.18 -34.24 10.95
C VAL A 52 -24.54 -34.37 12.35
N LYS A 53 -24.54 -33.27 13.12
CA LYS A 53 -24.11 -33.22 14.52
C LYS A 53 -25.18 -32.53 15.38
N LYS A 54 -25.19 -32.84 16.69
CA LYS A 54 -26.15 -32.25 17.65
C LYS A 54 -26.00 -30.71 17.81
N ASP A 55 -24.81 -30.19 17.52
CA ASP A 55 -24.39 -28.79 17.68
C ASP A 55 -24.42 -27.99 16.37
N ILE A 56 -25.12 -28.49 15.34
CA ILE A 56 -25.16 -27.85 14.02
C ILE A 56 -25.68 -26.41 14.06
N GLN A 57 -26.71 -26.16 14.88
CA GLN A 57 -27.28 -24.83 15.00
C GLN A 57 -26.27 -23.82 15.55
N GLN A 58 -25.57 -24.16 16.65
CA GLN A 58 -24.54 -23.30 17.21
C GLN A 58 -23.44 -22.96 16.21
N ARG A 59 -23.09 -23.93 15.35
CA ARG A 59 -22.08 -23.72 14.32
C ARG A 59 -22.59 -22.78 13.22
N ILE A 60 -23.84 -22.88 12.83
CA ILE A 60 -24.47 -21.97 11.86
C ILE A 60 -24.54 -20.56 12.41
N ASP A 61 -24.91 -20.40 13.70
CA ASP A 61 -25.03 -19.11 14.40
C ASP A 61 -23.67 -18.35 14.49
N VAL A 62 -22.54 -19.07 14.37
CA VAL A 62 -21.20 -18.47 14.28
C VAL A 62 -20.78 -18.24 12.83
N LEU A 63 -20.98 -19.23 11.97
CA LEU A 63 -20.48 -19.20 10.60
C LEU A 63 -21.15 -18.12 9.74
N VAL A 64 -22.48 -17.93 9.88
CA VAL A 64 -23.21 -16.96 9.05
C VAL A 64 -22.75 -15.52 9.34
N PRO A 65 -22.76 -15.04 10.60
CA PRO A 65 -22.28 -13.69 10.92
C PRO A 65 -20.79 -13.48 10.56
N GLU A 66 -19.93 -14.50 10.77
CA GLU A 66 -18.53 -14.43 10.34
C GLU A 66 -18.41 -14.17 8.83
N GLY A 67 -19.21 -14.87 8.02
CA GLY A 67 -19.23 -14.70 6.57
C GLY A 67 -19.75 -13.31 6.14
N GLU A 68 -20.79 -12.80 6.79
CA GLU A 68 -21.33 -11.45 6.54
C GLU A 68 -20.29 -10.36 6.86
N GLN A 69 -19.67 -10.43 8.05
CA GLN A 69 -18.61 -9.50 8.43
C GLN A 69 -17.42 -9.54 7.46
N LEU A 70 -17.08 -10.72 6.94
CA LEU A 70 -16.00 -10.87 5.97
C LEU A 70 -16.36 -10.23 4.63
N GLN A 71 -17.61 -10.35 4.17
CA GLN A 71 -18.09 -9.70 2.96
C GLN A 71 -18.09 -8.19 3.08
N ASP A 72 -18.54 -7.64 4.20
CA ASP A 72 -18.51 -6.19 4.48
C ASP A 72 -17.07 -5.67 4.46
N LYS A 73 -16.15 -6.38 5.11
CA LYS A 73 -14.72 -6.06 5.09
C LYS A 73 -14.14 -6.05 3.69
N LEU A 74 -14.42 -7.06 2.87
CA LEU A 74 -13.96 -7.12 1.48
C LEU A 74 -14.59 -6.01 0.61
N ALA A 75 -15.84 -5.66 0.85
CA ALA A 75 -16.51 -4.55 0.18
C ALA A 75 -15.83 -3.21 0.51
N ASN A 76 -15.48 -2.97 1.78
CA ASN A 76 -14.75 -1.78 2.21
C ASN A 76 -13.35 -1.72 1.59
N ILE A 77 -12.58 -2.81 1.64
CA ILE A 77 -11.24 -2.91 1.02
C ILE A 77 -11.33 -2.55 -0.47
N ASN A 78 -12.30 -3.13 -1.19
CA ASN A 78 -12.50 -2.85 -2.61
C ASN A 78 -12.89 -1.37 -2.85
N THR A 79 -13.77 -0.82 -2.03
CA THR A 79 -14.19 0.59 -2.13
C THR A 79 -13.03 1.54 -1.92
N PHE A 80 -12.24 1.37 -0.85
CA PHE A 80 -11.07 2.22 -0.56
C PHE A 80 -9.96 2.05 -1.61
N SER A 81 -9.73 0.84 -2.11
CA SER A 81 -8.78 0.58 -3.20
C SER A 81 -9.21 1.25 -4.50
N ASN A 82 -10.48 1.14 -4.86
CA ASN A 82 -11.06 1.80 -6.03
C ASN A 82 -10.99 3.32 -5.92
N LEU A 83 -11.17 3.86 -4.71
CA LEU A 83 -11.05 5.30 -4.46
C LEU A 83 -9.66 5.82 -4.82
N SER A 84 -8.60 5.14 -4.37
CA SER A 84 -7.21 5.48 -4.73
C SER A 84 -6.98 5.44 -6.25
N THR A 85 -7.50 4.41 -6.92
CA THR A 85 -7.36 4.23 -8.38
C THR A 85 -8.07 5.36 -9.14
N LYS A 86 -9.28 5.72 -8.71
CA LYS A 86 -10.07 6.79 -9.34
C LYS A 86 -9.45 8.17 -9.08
N LEU A 87 -8.93 8.42 -7.87
CA LEU A 87 -8.18 9.66 -7.55
C LEU A 87 -6.95 9.79 -8.44
N TYR A 88 -6.22 8.70 -8.67
CA TYR A 88 -5.10 8.70 -9.63
C TYR A 88 -5.57 9.02 -11.06
N GLY A 89 -6.69 8.44 -11.51
CA GLY A 89 -7.27 8.76 -12.80
C GLY A 89 -7.72 10.22 -12.94
N LEU A 90 -8.23 10.84 -11.88
CA LEU A 90 -8.51 12.28 -11.85
C LEU A 90 -7.23 13.10 -11.89
N TYR A 91 -6.23 12.73 -11.10
CA TYR A 91 -4.93 13.40 -11.09
C TYR A 91 -4.25 13.41 -12.47
N THR A 92 -4.31 12.30 -13.22
CA THR A 92 -3.72 12.24 -14.57
C THR A 92 -4.43 13.17 -15.57
N LYS A 93 -5.68 13.55 -15.32
CA LYS A 93 -6.46 14.46 -16.17
C LYS A 93 -6.29 15.94 -15.78
N LEU A 94 -6.31 16.23 -14.47
CA LEU A 94 -6.36 17.60 -13.95
C LEU A 94 -4.97 18.12 -13.54
N GLY A 95 -4.03 17.24 -13.21
CA GLY A 95 -2.83 17.60 -12.45
C GLY A 95 -3.19 17.94 -11.01
N PHE A 96 -2.31 18.66 -10.29
CA PHE A 96 -2.63 19.19 -8.98
C PHE A 96 -3.73 20.25 -9.05
N THR A 97 -4.56 20.34 -8.01
CA THR A 97 -5.60 21.38 -7.94
C THR A 97 -4.97 22.77 -7.98
N ARG A 98 -5.47 23.65 -8.85
CA ARG A 98 -4.93 25.00 -9.07
C ARG A 98 -5.90 26.11 -8.68
N ASN A 99 -7.16 25.78 -8.51
CA ASN A 99 -8.23 26.72 -8.21
C ASN A 99 -9.34 26.05 -7.41
N SER A 100 -10.31 26.85 -6.94
CA SER A 100 -11.44 26.34 -6.15
C SER A 100 -12.33 25.36 -6.90
N ALA A 101 -12.48 25.49 -8.23
CA ALA A 101 -13.29 24.58 -9.02
C ALA A 101 -12.67 23.19 -9.08
N ASP A 102 -11.36 23.09 -9.32
CA ASP A 102 -10.63 21.80 -9.28
C ASP A 102 -10.76 21.16 -7.89
N PHE A 103 -10.60 21.98 -6.82
CA PHE A 103 -10.74 21.49 -5.45
C PHE A 103 -12.14 20.92 -5.21
N GLU A 104 -13.20 21.63 -5.59
CA GLU A 104 -14.58 21.19 -5.40
C GLU A 104 -14.87 19.86 -6.14
N ILE A 105 -14.33 19.70 -7.36
CA ILE A 105 -14.47 18.45 -8.12
C ILE A 105 -13.84 17.28 -7.34
N VAL A 106 -12.61 17.44 -6.89
CA VAL A 106 -11.86 16.37 -6.20
C VAL A 106 -12.48 16.08 -4.82
N ASN A 107 -12.87 17.14 -4.11
CA ASN A 107 -13.49 17.06 -2.79
C ASN A 107 -14.86 16.36 -2.85
N SER A 108 -15.73 16.79 -3.76
CA SER A 108 -17.05 16.18 -3.97
C SER A 108 -16.91 14.71 -4.38
N PHE A 109 -15.93 14.40 -5.24
CA PHE A 109 -15.66 13.02 -5.64
C PHE A 109 -15.25 12.15 -4.43
N LEU A 110 -14.33 12.61 -3.59
CA LEU A 110 -13.91 11.86 -2.40
C LEU A 110 -15.11 11.55 -1.50
N TYR A 111 -15.82 12.60 -1.05
CA TYR A 111 -16.87 12.45 -0.04
C TYR A 111 -18.11 11.72 -0.55
N SER A 112 -18.44 11.82 -1.84
CA SER A 112 -19.51 11.03 -2.43
C SER A 112 -19.18 9.55 -2.64
N SER A 113 -17.89 9.21 -2.66
CA SER A 113 -17.41 7.84 -2.89
C SER A 113 -17.07 7.09 -1.59
N LEU A 114 -16.95 7.79 -0.46
CA LEU A 114 -16.67 7.18 0.82
C LEU A 114 -17.93 6.55 1.42
N PRO A 115 -17.89 5.27 1.84
CA PRO A 115 -18.96 4.67 2.62
C PRO A 115 -19.00 5.26 4.03
N ALA A 116 -20.07 5.07 4.76
CA ALA A 116 -20.09 5.36 6.20
C ALA A 116 -19.21 4.31 6.92
N PHE A 117 -18.25 4.77 7.72
CA PHE A 117 -17.39 3.91 8.52
C PHE A 117 -16.97 4.59 9.83
N LYS A 118 -16.53 3.79 10.78
CA LYS A 118 -15.78 4.26 11.95
C LYS A 118 -14.37 3.70 11.86
N GLU A 119 -13.37 4.58 11.98
CA GLU A 119 -11.96 4.20 11.79
C GLU A 119 -11.52 3.12 12.79
N GLU A 120 -12.04 3.16 14.01
CA GLU A 120 -11.76 2.17 15.06
C GLU A 120 -12.22 0.76 14.72
N ASP A 121 -13.33 0.62 13.97
CA ASP A 121 -13.94 -0.68 13.62
C ASP A 121 -13.25 -1.35 12.41
N LEU A 122 -12.43 -0.59 11.68
CA LEU A 122 -11.77 -1.10 10.49
C LEU A 122 -10.62 -2.05 10.82
N SER A 123 -10.50 -3.14 10.06
CA SER A 123 -9.34 -4.04 10.10
C SER A 123 -8.07 -3.35 9.60
N ILE A 124 -6.93 -3.98 9.85
CA ILE A 124 -5.62 -3.52 9.38
C ILE A 124 -5.62 -3.30 7.85
N GLU A 125 -6.14 -4.25 7.08
CA GLU A 125 -6.16 -4.16 5.61
C GLU A 125 -7.07 -3.03 5.11
N GLU A 126 -8.26 -2.85 5.72
CA GLU A 126 -9.14 -1.74 5.40
C GLU A 126 -8.45 -0.38 5.68
N LYS A 127 -7.80 -0.24 6.84
CA LYS A 127 -7.03 0.97 7.20
C LYS A 127 -5.90 1.25 6.21
N MET A 128 -5.18 0.23 5.75
CA MET A 128 -4.12 0.39 4.75
C MET A 128 -4.65 1.03 3.47
N HIS A 129 -5.76 0.54 2.94
CA HIS A 129 -6.37 1.07 1.72
C HIS A 129 -6.99 2.45 1.93
N LEU A 130 -7.64 2.67 3.07
CA LEU A 130 -8.21 3.96 3.45
C LEU A 130 -7.12 5.04 3.56
N TYR A 131 -6.04 4.76 4.29
CA TYR A 131 -4.95 5.72 4.47
C TYR A 131 -4.22 6.01 3.16
N ASN A 132 -4.01 4.99 2.31
CA ASN A 132 -3.49 5.20 0.95
C ASN A 132 -4.39 6.16 0.15
N ALA A 133 -5.71 5.99 0.21
CA ALA A 133 -6.65 6.87 -0.49
C ALA A 133 -6.61 8.31 0.05
N PHE A 134 -6.57 8.49 1.38
CA PHE A 134 -6.46 9.82 1.97
C PHE A 134 -5.11 10.49 1.68
N VAL A 135 -4.02 9.74 1.73
CA VAL A 135 -2.70 10.27 1.33
C VAL A 135 -2.74 10.75 -0.11
N ALA A 136 -3.26 9.94 -1.04
CA ALA A 136 -3.39 10.32 -2.45
C ALA A 136 -4.26 11.58 -2.62
N TYR A 137 -5.40 11.66 -1.92
CA TYR A 137 -6.29 12.81 -1.94
C TYR A 137 -5.59 14.09 -1.43
N TYR A 138 -4.94 14.03 -0.26
CA TYR A 138 -4.32 15.20 0.34
C TYR A 138 -3.10 15.67 -0.46
N PHE A 139 -2.33 14.78 -1.08
CA PHE A 139 -1.32 15.17 -2.05
C PHE A 139 -1.93 15.85 -3.28
N PHE A 140 -3.05 15.35 -3.78
CA PHE A 140 -3.74 15.90 -4.94
C PHE A 140 -4.18 17.36 -4.70
N ILE A 141 -4.74 17.65 -3.53
CA ILE A 141 -5.16 19.00 -3.13
C ILE A 141 -4.05 19.83 -2.48
N GLN A 142 -2.82 19.31 -2.43
CA GLN A 142 -1.63 19.95 -1.88
C GLN A 142 -1.72 20.29 -0.37
N ASP A 143 -2.57 19.60 0.39
CA ASP A 143 -2.59 19.65 1.85
C ASP A 143 -1.56 18.66 2.42
N TYR A 144 -0.28 19.06 2.34
CA TYR A 144 0.84 18.20 2.74
C TYR A 144 0.85 17.88 4.24
N ARG A 145 0.21 18.73 5.07
CA ARG A 145 0.12 18.47 6.51
C ARG A 145 -0.79 17.27 6.80
N ARG A 146 -1.97 17.24 6.21
CA ARG A 146 -2.87 16.10 6.35
C ARG A 146 -2.33 14.86 5.63
N ALA A 147 -1.65 15.03 4.48
CA ALA A 147 -0.95 13.92 3.82
C ALA A 147 0.07 13.27 4.74
N TYR A 148 0.87 14.06 5.47
CA TYR A 148 1.81 13.59 6.48
C TYR A 148 1.12 12.83 7.61
N ASP A 149 0.04 13.36 8.18
CA ASP A 149 -0.67 12.74 9.29
C ASP A 149 -1.21 11.35 8.89
N TYR A 150 -1.78 11.21 7.70
CA TYR A 150 -2.27 9.93 7.20
C TYR A 150 -1.14 8.97 6.77
N ALA A 151 -0.07 9.47 6.18
CA ALA A 151 1.10 8.65 5.85
C ALA A 151 1.76 8.09 7.12
N LYS A 152 1.84 8.89 8.19
CA LYS A 152 2.33 8.45 9.50
C LYS A 152 1.45 7.37 10.12
N LYS A 153 0.11 7.54 10.09
CA LYS A 153 -0.84 6.50 10.50
C LYS A 153 -0.66 5.22 9.68
N TRP A 154 -0.44 5.34 8.37
CA TRP A 154 -0.24 4.20 7.48
C TRP A 154 1.04 3.44 7.81
N VAL A 155 2.16 4.12 8.01
CA VAL A 155 3.42 3.48 8.44
C VAL A 155 3.28 2.83 9.79
N ALA A 156 2.57 3.44 10.74
CA ALA A 156 2.37 2.92 12.10
C ALA A 156 1.64 1.57 12.15
N ILE A 157 0.85 1.23 11.12
CA ILE A 157 0.21 -0.10 11.01
C ILE A 157 1.25 -1.24 11.02
N PHE A 158 2.43 -0.98 10.49
CA PHE A 158 3.49 -1.97 10.31
C PHE A 158 4.44 -2.04 11.52
N ASP A 159 4.39 -1.06 12.43
CA ASP A 159 5.31 -1.00 13.56
C ASP A 159 5.08 -2.18 14.52
N GLY A 160 6.15 -2.96 14.75
CA GLY A 160 6.12 -4.13 15.63
C GLY A 160 5.37 -5.36 15.07
N ASN A 161 5.04 -5.37 13.77
CA ASN A 161 4.25 -6.44 13.16
C ASN A 161 4.95 -7.05 11.93
N ASP A 162 6.00 -7.85 12.19
CA ASP A 162 6.81 -8.46 11.12
C ASP A 162 6.01 -9.36 10.17
N ASP A 163 4.99 -10.08 10.65
CA ASP A 163 4.11 -10.91 9.81
C ASP A 163 3.33 -10.05 8.80
N VAL A 164 2.85 -8.87 9.22
CA VAL A 164 2.15 -7.92 8.34
C VAL A 164 3.13 -7.29 7.35
N ILE A 165 4.32 -6.89 7.79
CA ILE A 165 5.38 -6.39 6.90
C ILE A 165 5.65 -7.42 5.80
N GLN A 166 5.90 -8.68 6.16
CA GLN A 166 6.20 -9.75 5.20
C GLN A 166 5.05 -9.98 4.20
N SER A 167 3.81 -10.00 4.69
CA SER A 167 2.64 -10.30 3.86
C SER A 167 2.20 -9.13 2.97
N LYS A 168 2.53 -7.89 3.34
CA LYS A 168 2.11 -6.64 2.69
C LYS A 168 3.31 -5.70 2.39
N LEU A 169 4.49 -6.28 2.08
CA LEU A 169 5.74 -5.55 1.93
C LEU A 169 5.66 -4.40 0.92
N GLU A 170 4.97 -4.60 -0.21
CA GLU A 170 4.76 -3.55 -1.20
C GLU A 170 3.99 -2.35 -0.62
N MET A 171 2.96 -2.60 0.18
CA MET A 171 2.18 -1.54 0.84
C MET A 171 3.02 -0.80 1.88
N TYR A 172 3.88 -1.51 2.61
CA TYR A 172 4.81 -0.90 3.56
C TYR A 172 5.81 0.03 2.88
N VAL A 173 6.42 -0.42 1.78
CA VAL A 173 7.34 0.38 0.96
C VAL A 173 6.65 1.64 0.42
N LYS A 174 5.41 1.53 -0.05
CA LYS A 174 4.60 2.68 -0.51
C LYS A 174 4.25 3.63 0.64
N ALA A 175 3.93 3.11 1.83
CA ALA A 175 3.61 3.93 2.99
C ALA A 175 4.81 4.79 3.42
N ILE A 176 6.00 4.20 3.52
CA ILE A 176 7.22 4.93 3.87
C ILE A 176 7.57 5.95 2.78
N ASN A 177 7.47 5.58 1.49
CA ASN A 177 7.67 6.53 0.40
C ASN A 177 6.74 7.75 0.52
N SER A 178 5.46 7.53 0.82
CA SER A 178 4.49 8.62 0.99
C SER A 178 4.81 9.50 2.21
N LEU A 179 5.31 8.90 3.28
CA LEU A 179 5.74 9.65 4.47
C LEU A 179 6.96 10.53 4.16
N LEU A 180 7.97 9.98 3.46
CA LEU A 180 9.15 10.72 3.00
C LEU A 180 8.76 11.87 2.06
N ASP A 181 7.83 11.66 1.13
CA ASP A 181 7.31 12.71 0.26
C ASP A 181 6.69 13.86 1.06
N ALA A 182 5.85 13.54 2.05
CA ALA A 182 5.21 14.54 2.89
C ALA A 182 6.23 15.30 3.75
N GLN A 183 7.19 14.61 4.35
CA GLN A 183 8.28 15.20 5.15
C GLN A 183 9.13 16.14 4.31
N SER A 184 9.49 15.75 3.08
CA SER A 184 10.21 16.61 2.14
C SER A 184 9.43 17.87 1.80
N LYS A 185 8.12 17.75 1.49
CA LYS A 185 7.25 18.92 1.22
C LYS A 185 7.06 19.85 2.40
N LEU A 186 7.14 19.34 3.61
CA LEU A 186 7.03 20.12 4.86
C LEU A 186 8.39 20.58 5.41
N SER A 187 9.48 20.28 4.70
CA SER A 187 10.87 20.59 5.13
C SER A 187 11.22 20.02 6.53
N GLN A 188 10.65 18.86 6.86
CA GLN A 188 10.91 18.14 8.13
C GLN A 188 12.18 17.28 7.98
N TYR A 189 13.34 17.93 8.01
CA TYR A 189 14.60 17.30 7.67
C TYR A 189 15.00 16.16 8.62
N GLU A 190 14.91 16.37 9.93
CA GLU A 190 15.32 15.40 10.94
C GLU A 190 14.47 14.12 10.86
N GLU A 191 13.15 14.27 10.79
CA GLU A 191 12.24 13.15 10.61
C GLU A 191 12.43 12.45 9.27
N PHE A 192 12.70 13.20 8.21
CA PHE A 192 13.01 12.65 6.89
C PHE A 192 14.25 11.74 6.93
N ILE A 193 15.32 12.16 7.60
CA ILE A 193 16.54 11.34 7.75
C ILE A 193 16.23 10.05 8.51
N GLN A 194 15.51 10.13 9.62
CA GLN A 194 15.14 8.94 10.40
C GLN A 194 14.28 7.98 9.58
N THR A 195 13.33 8.50 8.82
CA THR A 195 12.47 7.69 7.95
C THR A 195 13.28 7.10 6.79
N SER A 196 14.25 7.82 6.23
CA SER A 196 15.15 7.33 5.17
C SER A 196 16.00 6.15 5.65
N LEU A 197 16.55 6.23 6.86
CA LEU A 197 17.29 5.12 7.46
C LEU A 197 16.41 3.86 7.66
N LYS A 198 15.16 4.07 8.11
CA LYS A 198 14.17 2.99 8.21
C LYS A 198 13.86 2.37 6.84
N PHE A 199 13.78 3.18 5.79
CA PHE A 199 13.55 2.73 4.43
C PHE A 199 14.73 1.91 3.88
N GLU A 200 15.95 2.39 4.04
CA GLU A 200 17.19 1.71 3.60
C GLU A 200 17.35 0.34 4.30
N ALA A 201 16.98 0.25 5.58
CA ALA A 201 17.05 -1.00 6.34
C ALA A 201 16.14 -2.12 5.79
N ILE A 202 15.13 -1.80 4.98
CA ILE A 202 14.26 -2.82 4.35
C ILE A 202 15.09 -3.70 3.40
N SER A 203 15.93 -3.09 2.58
CA SER A 203 16.75 -3.81 1.58
C SER A 203 17.80 -4.76 2.20
N SER A 204 18.23 -4.46 3.42
CA SER A 204 19.25 -5.25 4.14
C SER A 204 18.66 -6.30 5.09
N LYS A 205 17.32 -6.37 5.24
CA LYS A 205 16.67 -7.30 6.15
C LYS A 205 16.54 -8.69 5.50
N GLU A 206 17.48 -9.61 5.78
CA GLU A 206 17.51 -10.97 5.21
C GLU A 206 16.23 -11.79 5.44
N SER A 207 15.46 -11.46 6.49
CA SER A 207 14.21 -12.15 6.80
C SER A 207 13.07 -11.84 5.81
N LEU A 208 13.19 -10.81 4.95
CA LEU A 208 12.16 -10.40 4.02
C LEU A 208 12.34 -11.07 2.65
N LEU A 209 11.29 -11.73 2.17
CA LEU A 209 11.22 -12.22 0.80
C LEU A 209 10.87 -11.06 -0.13
N ILE A 210 11.90 -10.47 -0.75
CA ILE A 210 11.75 -9.30 -1.61
C ILE A 210 11.55 -9.76 -3.06
N SER A 211 10.39 -9.45 -3.64
CA SER A 211 10.12 -9.71 -5.06
C SER A 211 10.84 -8.71 -5.97
N GLU A 212 10.99 -9.05 -7.26
CA GLU A 212 11.55 -8.10 -8.25
C GLU A 212 10.80 -6.77 -8.31
N ASN A 213 9.46 -6.80 -8.19
CA ASN A 213 8.66 -5.59 -8.15
C ASN A 213 8.99 -4.71 -6.93
N VAL A 214 9.11 -5.32 -5.76
CA VAL A 214 9.48 -4.58 -4.53
C VAL A 214 10.91 -4.06 -4.62
N ASN A 215 11.87 -4.83 -5.16
CA ASN A 215 13.24 -4.37 -5.42
C ASN A 215 13.26 -3.14 -6.33
N PHE A 216 12.45 -3.16 -7.39
CA PHE A 216 12.33 -2.01 -8.28
C PHE A 216 11.73 -0.78 -7.57
N LEU A 217 10.71 -0.96 -6.73
CA LEU A 217 10.13 0.13 -5.93
C LEU A 217 11.14 0.70 -4.93
N LEU A 218 11.91 -0.17 -4.26
CA LEU A 218 12.97 0.24 -3.34
C LEU A 218 14.03 1.07 -4.06
N PHE A 219 14.51 0.61 -5.21
CA PHE A 219 15.42 1.37 -6.06
C PHE A 219 14.84 2.74 -6.42
N LYS A 220 13.65 2.74 -7.03
CA LYS A 220 12.99 3.96 -7.51
C LYS A 220 12.81 5.00 -6.40
N TYR A 221 12.31 4.57 -5.25
CA TYR A 221 12.04 5.48 -4.14
C TYR A 221 13.31 5.90 -3.41
N SER A 222 14.28 5.00 -3.21
CA SER A 222 15.57 5.35 -2.61
C SER A 222 16.30 6.43 -3.44
N SER A 223 16.41 6.22 -4.76
CA SER A 223 17.04 7.20 -5.66
C SER A 223 16.35 8.56 -5.62
N LYS A 224 15.01 8.56 -5.64
CA LYS A 224 14.21 9.79 -5.53
C LYS A 224 14.50 10.54 -4.21
N HIS A 225 14.49 9.83 -3.08
CA HIS A 225 14.64 10.45 -1.76
C HIS A 225 16.08 10.83 -1.43
N LYS A 226 17.07 10.19 -2.02
CA LYS A 226 18.48 10.66 -1.94
C LYS A 226 18.62 12.03 -2.59
N LEU A 227 18.00 12.24 -3.75
CA LEU A 227 17.97 13.56 -4.40
C LEU A 227 17.21 14.58 -3.56
N ASP A 228 16.06 14.20 -2.96
CA ASP A 228 15.34 15.08 -2.03
C ASP A 228 16.20 15.50 -0.84
N LYS A 229 16.95 14.57 -0.28
CA LYS A 229 17.89 14.85 0.82
C LYS A 229 18.92 15.90 0.43
N TYR A 230 19.60 15.74 -0.70
CA TYR A 230 20.61 16.71 -1.16
C TYR A 230 19.98 18.08 -1.46
N PHE A 231 18.79 18.09 -2.03
CA PHE A 231 18.03 19.33 -2.26
C PHE A 231 17.70 20.06 -0.97
N MET A 232 17.18 19.33 0.03
CA MET A 232 16.84 19.92 1.35
C MET A 232 18.05 20.47 2.10
N LEU A 233 19.25 19.88 1.88
CA LEU A 233 20.49 20.30 2.49
C LEU A 233 21.21 21.41 1.72
N GLY A 234 20.82 21.69 0.47
CA GLY A 234 21.58 22.56 -0.43
C GLY A 234 22.92 21.95 -0.89
N GLU A 235 23.11 20.62 -0.75
CA GLU A 235 24.31 19.90 -1.15
C GLU A 235 24.23 19.48 -2.64
N PHE A 236 24.11 20.47 -3.52
CA PHE A 236 23.89 20.23 -4.95
C PHE A 236 25.06 19.58 -5.67
N ASP A 237 26.29 19.80 -5.22
CA ASP A 237 27.49 19.12 -5.72
C ASP A 237 27.43 17.61 -5.52
N LYS A 238 27.02 17.16 -4.34
CA LYS A 238 26.78 15.74 -4.05
C LYS A 238 25.56 15.21 -4.79
N GLY A 239 24.52 16.04 -4.91
CA GLY A 239 23.31 15.72 -5.67
C GLY A 239 23.60 15.43 -7.14
N VAL A 240 24.48 16.19 -7.80
CA VAL A 240 24.89 15.96 -9.19
C VAL A 240 25.63 14.62 -9.33
N LEU A 241 26.51 14.26 -8.40
CA LEU A 241 27.18 12.95 -8.41
C LEU A 241 26.17 11.80 -8.27
N GLU A 242 25.15 11.96 -7.43
CA GLU A 242 24.06 10.96 -7.31
C GLU A 242 23.24 10.89 -8.60
N VAL A 243 22.96 12.02 -9.29
CA VAL A 243 22.25 12.04 -10.58
C VAL A 243 22.92 11.15 -11.60
N GLU A 244 24.26 11.23 -11.75
CA GLU A 244 25.01 10.40 -12.68
C GLU A 244 24.82 8.90 -12.40
N GLN A 245 24.85 8.50 -11.13
CA GLN A 245 24.62 7.12 -10.73
C GLN A 245 23.18 6.67 -10.99
N VAL A 246 22.21 7.54 -10.69
CA VAL A 246 20.78 7.24 -10.90
C VAL A 246 20.48 7.10 -12.39
N ILE A 247 21.05 7.93 -13.27
CA ILE A 247 20.85 7.81 -14.74
C ILE A 247 21.27 6.44 -15.23
N LEU A 248 22.45 5.95 -14.85
CA LEU A 248 22.94 4.62 -15.25
C LEU A 248 21.99 3.49 -14.79
N GLN A 249 21.42 3.63 -13.59
CA GLN A 249 20.49 2.64 -13.06
C GLN A 249 19.10 2.75 -13.72
N LEU A 250 18.66 3.95 -14.09
CA LEU A 250 17.39 4.16 -14.79
C LEU A 250 17.41 3.54 -16.20
N GLU A 251 18.57 3.59 -16.91
CA GLU A 251 18.74 2.92 -18.20
C GLU A 251 18.52 1.40 -18.10
N VAL A 252 18.99 0.77 -17.02
CA VAL A 252 18.77 -0.66 -16.75
C VAL A 252 17.29 -1.00 -16.52
N HIS A 253 16.52 -0.03 -16.04
CA HIS A 253 15.11 -0.21 -15.66
C HIS A 253 14.13 0.56 -16.57
N GLU A 254 14.57 0.99 -17.75
CA GLU A 254 13.79 1.88 -18.62
C GLU A 254 12.41 1.32 -18.96
N ASP A 255 12.31 0.03 -19.26
CA ASP A 255 11.06 -0.67 -19.58
C ASP A 255 10.05 -0.75 -18.42
N ARG A 256 10.53 -0.53 -17.20
CA ARG A 256 9.71 -0.60 -15.96
C ARG A 256 9.23 0.77 -15.47
N LEU A 257 9.77 1.84 -16.04
CA LEU A 257 9.43 3.21 -15.66
C LEU A 257 8.32 3.77 -16.56
N ASN A 258 7.23 4.20 -15.94
CA ASN A 258 6.23 4.99 -16.66
C ASN A 258 6.70 6.44 -16.85
N ASP A 259 6.09 7.14 -17.81
CA ASP A 259 6.46 8.50 -18.19
C ASP A 259 6.39 9.48 -17.01
N HIS A 260 5.41 9.32 -16.14
CA HIS A 260 5.28 10.15 -14.94
C HIS A 260 6.48 9.99 -13.99
N SER A 261 6.96 8.77 -13.77
CA SER A 261 8.16 8.52 -12.96
C SER A 261 9.42 9.11 -13.62
N LYS A 262 9.56 8.97 -14.95
CA LYS A 262 10.66 9.59 -15.73
C LYS A 262 10.66 11.11 -15.56
N GLN A 263 9.48 11.75 -15.69
CA GLN A 263 9.33 13.21 -15.52
C GLN A 263 9.74 13.67 -14.09
N ILE A 264 9.40 12.90 -13.05
CA ILE A 264 9.81 13.23 -11.68
C ILE A 264 11.34 13.20 -11.56
N PHE A 265 12.01 12.19 -12.12
CA PHE A 265 13.47 12.14 -12.08
C PHE A 265 14.11 13.28 -12.88
N TYR A 266 13.67 13.53 -14.10
CA TYR A 266 14.21 14.63 -14.91
C TYR A 266 14.03 16.00 -14.23
N TYR A 267 12.88 16.24 -13.62
CA TYR A 267 12.66 17.44 -12.83
C TYR A 267 13.69 17.55 -11.67
N LYS A 268 13.92 16.46 -10.94
CA LYS A 268 14.90 16.45 -9.84
C LYS A 268 16.33 16.64 -10.34
N PHE A 269 16.69 16.04 -11.47
CA PHE A 269 17.99 16.23 -12.11
C PHE A 269 18.20 17.69 -12.49
N ALA A 270 17.21 18.30 -13.14
CA ALA A 270 17.24 19.73 -13.48
C ALA A 270 17.44 20.60 -12.22
N CYS A 271 16.74 20.29 -11.12
CA CYS A 271 16.92 21.02 -9.85
C CYS A 271 18.36 20.87 -9.29
N MET A 272 18.96 19.66 -9.36
CA MET A 272 20.34 19.44 -8.91
C MET A 272 21.35 20.21 -9.75
N TYR A 273 21.26 20.11 -11.09
CA TYR A 273 22.13 20.83 -12.00
C TYR A 273 21.98 22.37 -11.86
N PHE A 274 20.75 22.84 -11.74
CA PHE A 274 20.47 24.26 -11.55
C PHE A 274 21.07 24.79 -10.25
N GLY A 275 20.89 24.08 -9.15
CA GLY A 275 21.45 24.46 -7.83
C GLY A 275 22.98 24.37 -7.78
N ASN A 276 23.61 23.58 -8.68
CA ASN A 276 25.05 23.47 -8.82
C ASN A 276 25.64 24.35 -9.95
N ASP A 277 24.94 25.40 -10.36
CA ASP A 277 25.33 26.34 -11.41
C ASP A 277 25.58 25.71 -12.81
N GLN A 278 25.13 24.49 -13.03
CA GLN A 278 25.27 23.75 -14.26
C GLN A 278 24.04 23.93 -15.16
N TYR A 279 23.75 25.19 -15.54
CA TYR A 279 22.51 25.57 -16.25
C TYR A 279 22.30 24.90 -17.60
N LYS A 280 23.39 24.52 -18.33
CA LYS A 280 23.29 23.84 -19.62
C LYS A 280 22.77 22.41 -19.48
N GLN A 281 23.07 21.74 -18.39
CA GLN A 281 22.60 20.38 -18.09
C GLN A 281 21.20 20.39 -17.47
N ALA A 282 20.78 21.52 -16.89
CA ALA A 282 19.45 21.70 -16.28
C ALA A 282 18.32 21.89 -17.31
N VAL A 283 18.64 22.18 -18.58
CA VAL A 283 17.70 22.39 -19.69
C VAL A 283 17.68 21.18 -20.59
#